data_4fdbeecbab94b6fe6eb22aee4f1537b0
#
_entry.id   4fdbeecbab94b6fe6eb22aee4f1537b0
#
_cell.length_a   1.000
_cell.length_b   1.000
_cell.length_c   1.000
_cell.angle_alpha   90.00
_cell.angle_beta   90.00
_cell.angle_gamma   90.00
#
_symmetry.space_group_name_H-M   'P 1'
#
loop_
_entity.id
_entity.type
_entity.pdbx_description
1 polymer ?
#
loop_
_entity_poly.entity_id
_entity_poly.type
_entity_poly.pdbx_seq_one_letter_code
_entity_poly.pdbx_strand_id
1 'polypeptide(L)'
;MPATFDNLGITFQYPENWQLDEEEMRGGQIAVTVFSPGGAFWSVAVHPASADPARMAQAALDTMRKEYEGLEAEPINETIAGHELIGFNLNFFYLDLTNTAGIRSLRAEGTTYTIFFQAEDHEYGEIGLVFQAMTVSLLRDLGKKK
;
A
#
# COMPACT_ATOMS: atom_id res chain seq x y z
N MET A 1 2.65 20.94 -7.07
CA MET A 1 1.32 20.72 -6.47
C MET A 1 0.99 19.24 -6.48
N PRO A 2 0.52 18.65 -5.39
CA PRO A 2 0.10 17.26 -5.43
C PRO A 2 -1.20 17.10 -6.21
N ALA A 3 -1.35 15.96 -6.84
CA ALA A 3 -2.61 15.56 -7.46
C ALA A 3 -3.48 14.89 -6.39
N THR A 4 -4.78 14.82 -6.64
CA THR A 4 -5.71 14.20 -5.73
C THR A 4 -6.51 13.11 -6.45
N PHE A 5 -6.52 11.92 -5.86
CA PHE A 5 -7.43 10.87 -6.28
C PHE A 5 -8.65 10.92 -5.36
N ASP A 6 -9.85 10.95 -5.95
CA ASP A 6 -11.10 10.98 -5.18
C ASP A 6 -12.14 10.15 -5.91
N ASN A 7 -12.19 8.88 -5.59
CA ASN A 7 -13.11 7.93 -6.21
C ASN A 7 -13.15 6.66 -5.36
N LEU A 8 -14.09 5.77 -5.65
CA LEU A 8 -14.18 4.45 -5.02
C LEU A 8 -14.29 4.50 -3.48
N GLY A 9 -14.79 5.61 -2.95
CA GLY A 9 -14.93 5.79 -1.51
C GLY A 9 -13.63 6.15 -0.79
N ILE A 10 -12.57 6.43 -1.53
CA ILE A 10 -11.28 6.81 -0.95
C ILE A 10 -10.79 8.11 -1.56
N THR A 11 -9.99 8.83 -0.80
CA THR A 11 -9.36 10.08 -1.24
C THR A 11 -7.93 10.11 -0.72
N PHE A 12 -6.99 10.42 -1.60
CA PHE A 12 -5.61 10.61 -1.17
C PHE A 12 -4.88 11.52 -2.14
N GLN A 13 -3.79 12.12 -1.67
CA GLN A 13 -2.93 12.95 -2.50
C GLN A 13 -1.68 12.18 -2.91
N TYR A 14 -1.18 12.46 -4.09
CA TYR A 14 0.04 11.86 -4.62
C TYR A 14 0.81 12.88 -5.47
N PRO A 15 2.11 12.68 -5.70
CA PRO A 15 2.88 13.62 -6.52
C PRO A 15 2.31 13.68 -7.94
N GLU A 16 2.17 14.89 -8.49
CA GLU A 16 1.55 15.06 -9.80
C GLU A 16 2.34 14.45 -10.96
N ASN A 17 3.64 14.21 -10.77
CA ASN A 17 4.48 13.56 -11.79
C ASN A 17 4.50 12.04 -11.67
N TRP A 18 3.76 11.47 -10.73
CA TRP A 18 3.58 10.01 -10.63
C TRP A 18 2.35 9.61 -11.45
N GLN A 19 2.37 8.41 -11.98
CA GLN A 19 1.30 7.93 -12.86
C GLN A 19 0.32 7.05 -12.10
N LEU A 20 -0.97 7.36 -12.22
CA LEU A 20 -2.03 6.64 -11.53
C LEU A 20 -2.66 5.61 -12.45
N ASP A 21 -2.94 4.43 -11.92
CA ASP A 21 -3.60 3.35 -12.63
C ASP A 21 -4.66 2.73 -11.74
N GLU A 22 -5.87 2.53 -12.28
CA GLU A 22 -6.96 1.86 -11.58
C GLU A 22 -7.13 0.47 -12.20
N GLU A 23 -7.22 -0.54 -11.33
CA GLU A 23 -7.30 -1.92 -11.79
C GLU A 23 -8.41 -2.66 -11.06
N GLU A 24 -9.28 -3.31 -11.82
CA GLU A 24 -10.28 -4.19 -11.23
C GLU A 24 -9.68 -5.58 -11.09
N MET A 25 -9.63 -6.06 -9.85
CA MET A 25 -9.06 -7.36 -9.54
C MET A 25 -10.15 -8.44 -9.50
N ARG A 26 -9.72 -9.69 -9.40
CA ARG A 26 -10.64 -10.82 -9.29
C ARG A 26 -11.61 -10.65 -8.14
N GLY A 27 -12.86 -11.02 -8.35
CA GLY A 27 -13.89 -10.95 -7.32
C GLY A 27 -14.46 -9.55 -7.14
N GLY A 28 -14.24 -8.66 -8.09
CA GLY A 28 -14.76 -7.30 -8.02
C GLY A 28 -13.97 -6.39 -7.09
N GLN A 29 -12.81 -6.83 -6.62
CA GLN A 29 -11.93 -5.98 -5.83
C GLN A 29 -11.29 -4.94 -6.74
N ILE A 30 -11.08 -3.76 -6.19
CA ILE A 30 -10.50 -2.65 -6.94
C ILE A 30 -9.20 -2.25 -6.27
N ALA A 31 -8.17 -2.06 -7.07
CA ALA A 31 -6.88 -1.55 -6.60
C ALA A 31 -6.52 -0.30 -7.38
N VAL A 32 -5.97 0.67 -6.67
CA VAL A 32 -5.45 1.89 -7.27
C VAL A 32 -3.95 1.92 -7.01
N THR A 33 -3.17 2.04 -8.07
CA THR A 33 -1.70 2.04 -7.96
C THR A 33 -1.15 3.33 -8.53
N VAL A 34 -0.16 3.90 -7.85
CA VAL A 34 0.53 5.10 -8.30
C VAL A 34 2.00 4.74 -8.47
N PHE A 35 2.54 5.00 -9.66
CA PHE A 35 3.92 4.66 -10.03
C PHE A 35 4.79 5.89 -10.05
N SER A 36 5.97 5.80 -9.43
CA SER A 36 6.97 6.86 -9.55
C SER A 36 7.66 6.79 -10.90
N PRO A 37 8.31 7.89 -11.34
CA PRO A 37 9.11 7.84 -12.57
C PRO A 37 10.23 6.81 -12.53
N GLY A 38 10.73 6.48 -11.34
CA GLY A 38 11.81 5.51 -11.17
C GLY A 38 11.36 4.05 -11.09
N GLY A 39 10.04 3.78 -11.12
CA GLY A 39 9.52 2.43 -11.09
C GLY A 39 9.04 1.95 -9.72
N ALA A 40 9.13 2.78 -8.70
CA ALA A 40 8.53 2.47 -7.40
C ALA A 40 7.01 2.61 -7.49
N PHE A 41 6.29 1.99 -6.58
CA PHE A 41 4.83 2.15 -6.59
C PHE A 41 4.23 2.04 -5.20
N TRP A 42 3.06 2.64 -5.07
CA TRP A 42 2.22 2.60 -3.87
C TRP A 42 0.81 2.26 -4.34
N SER A 43 0.15 1.35 -3.66
CA SER A 43 -1.19 0.94 -4.04
C SER A 43 -2.08 0.76 -2.83
N VAL A 44 -3.39 0.88 -3.07
CA VAL A 44 -4.41 0.56 -2.09
C VAL A 44 -5.45 -0.31 -2.75
N ALA A 45 -5.75 -1.45 -2.12
CA ALA A 45 -6.80 -2.35 -2.54
C ALA A 45 -7.98 -2.22 -1.59
N VAL A 46 -9.19 -2.23 -2.13
CA VAL A 46 -10.43 -2.08 -1.37
C VAL A 46 -11.13 -3.44 -1.34
N HIS A 47 -11.41 -3.93 -0.14
CA HIS A 47 -12.03 -5.24 0.08
C HIS A 47 -13.35 -5.07 0.84
N PRO A 48 -14.28 -6.04 0.73
CA PRO A 48 -15.50 -5.98 1.52
C PRO A 48 -15.22 -6.08 3.02
N ALA A 49 -16.16 -5.63 3.84
CA ALA A 49 -16.03 -5.64 5.30
C ALA A 49 -15.81 -7.05 5.87
N SER A 50 -16.25 -8.08 5.15
CA SER A 50 -16.04 -9.47 5.56
C SER A 50 -14.58 -9.91 5.45
N ALA A 51 -13.74 -9.17 4.71
CA ALA A 51 -12.33 -9.49 4.62
C ALA A 51 -11.63 -9.11 5.92
N ASP A 52 -10.86 -10.03 6.47
CA ASP A 52 -10.11 -9.80 7.70
C ASP A 52 -8.75 -9.15 7.39
N PRO A 53 -8.41 -8.01 8.02
CA PRO A 53 -7.13 -7.34 7.73
C PRO A 53 -5.92 -8.23 7.88
N ALA A 54 -5.86 -9.04 8.95
CA ALA A 54 -4.71 -9.92 9.16
C ALA A 54 -4.57 -10.96 8.04
N ARG A 55 -5.69 -11.49 7.56
CA ARG A 55 -5.68 -12.45 6.46
C ARG A 55 -5.30 -11.80 5.15
N MET A 56 -5.73 -10.58 4.92
CA MET A 56 -5.35 -9.85 3.71
C MET A 56 -3.86 -9.55 3.70
N ALA A 57 -3.30 -9.15 4.83
CA ALA A 57 -1.86 -8.92 4.95
C ALA A 57 -1.09 -10.23 4.73
N GLN A 58 -1.55 -11.32 5.32
CA GLN A 58 -0.89 -12.63 5.16
C GLN A 58 -0.94 -13.11 3.72
N ALA A 59 -2.08 -12.93 3.04
CA ALA A 59 -2.23 -13.33 1.64
C ALA A 59 -1.27 -12.55 0.75
N ALA A 60 -1.11 -11.25 1.01
CA ALA A 60 -0.16 -10.43 0.27
C ALA A 60 1.28 -10.91 0.49
N LEU A 61 1.62 -11.24 1.75
CA LEU A 61 2.94 -11.77 2.06
C LEU A 61 3.19 -13.10 1.35
N ASP A 62 2.21 -13.99 1.36
CA ASP A 62 2.34 -15.30 0.71
C ASP A 62 2.57 -15.15 -0.80
N THR A 63 1.90 -14.20 -1.44
CA THR A 63 2.11 -13.90 -2.85
C THR A 63 3.53 -13.44 -3.10
N MET A 64 4.04 -12.55 -2.26
CA MET A 64 5.41 -12.03 -2.40
C MET A 64 6.44 -13.15 -2.19
N ARG A 65 6.20 -14.06 -1.24
CA ARG A 65 7.13 -15.17 -0.99
C ARG A 65 7.21 -16.14 -2.15
N LYS A 66 6.13 -16.29 -2.90
CA LYS A 66 6.14 -17.13 -4.11
C LYS A 66 6.95 -16.49 -5.23
N GLU A 67 6.97 -15.17 -5.28
CA GLU A 67 7.61 -14.43 -6.34
C GLU A 67 9.10 -14.17 -6.07
N TYR A 68 9.45 -13.96 -4.81
CA TYR A 68 10.81 -13.59 -4.42
C TYR A 68 11.37 -14.60 -3.41
N GLU A 69 12.22 -15.48 -3.91
CA GLU A 69 12.87 -16.49 -3.09
C GLU A 69 13.79 -15.82 -2.07
N GLY A 70 13.73 -16.28 -0.83
CA GLY A 70 14.58 -15.71 0.23
C GLY A 70 14.10 -14.39 0.78
N LEU A 71 12.89 -13.96 0.45
CA LEU A 71 12.31 -12.73 0.98
C LEU A 71 12.29 -12.77 2.52
N GLU A 72 12.74 -11.67 3.12
CA GLU A 72 12.68 -11.48 4.56
C GLU A 72 11.46 -10.64 4.90
N ALA A 73 10.71 -11.06 5.91
CA ALA A 73 9.50 -10.37 6.34
C ALA A 73 9.54 -10.16 7.85
N GLU A 74 9.18 -8.95 8.28
CA GLU A 74 9.08 -8.60 9.68
C GLU A 74 7.67 -8.11 9.96
N PRO A 75 6.94 -8.74 10.91
CA PRO A 75 5.61 -8.28 11.27
C PRO A 75 5.67 -6.88 11.87
N ILE A 76 4.66 -6.07 11.58
CA ILE A 76 4.59 -4.72 12.12
C ILE A 76 3.15 -4.35 12.47
N ASN A 77 3.01 -3.63 13.57
CA ASN A 77 1.79 -2.98 13.99
C ASN A 77 2.11 -1.51 14.18
N GLU A 78 1.28 -0.63 13.63
CA GLU A 78 1.48 0.80 13.83
C GLU A 78 0.17 1.53 13.81
N THR A 79 0.14 2.71 14.42
CA THR A 79 -1.03 3.57 14.42
C THR A 79 -0.69 4.81 13.62
N ILE A 80 -1.49 5.09 12.59
CA ILE A 80 -1.31 6.26 11.74
C ILE A 80 -2.66 6.97 11.64
N ALA A 81 -2.68 8.26 11.92
CA ALA A 81 -3.89 9.10 11.82
C ALA A 81 -5.08 8.49 12.58
N GLY A 82 -4.83 7.84 13.71
CA GLY A 82 -5.86 7.24 14.54
C GLY A 82 -6.31 5.85 14.12
N HIS A 83 -5.73 5.30 13.06
CA HIS A 83 -6.05 3.95 12.59
C HIS A 83 -4.94 2.97 12.95
N GLU A 84 -5.34 1.77 13.37
CA GLU A 84 -4.38 0.71 13.64
C GLU A 84 -4.17 -0.12 12.38
N LEU A 85 -2.91 -0.27 11.97
CA LEU A 85 -2.52 -1.03 10.79
C LEU A 85 -1.67 -2.21 11.20
N ILE A 86 -1.90 -3.33 10.55
CA ILE A 86 -1.08 -4.52 10.74
C ILE A 86 -0.51 -4.93 9.38
N GLY A 87 0.63 -5.56 9.40
CA GLY A 87 1.24 -6.00 8.16
C GLY A 87 2.67 -6.44 8.33
N PHE A 88 3.47 -6.20 7.31
CA PHE A 88 4.85 -6.66 7.26
C PHE A 88 5.74 -5.64 6.56
N ASN A 89 6.96 -5.53 7.04
CA ASN A 89 8.03 -4.89 6.28
C ASN A 89 8.81 -5.99 5.57
N LEU A 90 9.13 -5.78 4.30
CA LEU A 90 9.73 -6.79 3.45
C LEU A 90 11.05 -6.30 2.88
N ASN A 91 12.02 -7.23 2.77
CA ASN A 91 13.28 -6.97 2.08
C ASN A 91 13.59 -8.17 1.20
N PHE A 92 14.00 -7.92 -0.04
CA PHE A 92 14.28 -8.99 -0.98
C PHE A 92 15.19 -8.52 -2.11
N PHE A 93 15.73 -9.49 -2.85
CA PHE A 93 16.54 -9.21 -4.05
C PHE A 93 15.70 -9.40 -5.29
N TYR A 94 15.88 -8.50 -6.24
CA TYR A 94 15.29 -8.62 -7.56
C TYR A 94 16.25 -7.99 -8.57
N LEU A 95 16.68 -8.79 -9.56
CA LEU A 95 17.64 -8.35 -10.58
C LEU A 95 18.92 -7.77 -9.95
N ASP A 96 19.46 -8.47 -8.96
CA ASP A 96 20.66 -8.09 -8.21
C ASP A 96 20.56 -6.78 -7.42
N LEU A 97 19.35 -6.25 -7.28
CA LEU A 97 19.10 -5.06 -6.47
C LEU A 97 18.32 -5.43 -5.22
N THR A 98 18.67 -4.80 -4.11
CA THR A 98 17.88 -4.96 -2.89
C THR A 98 16.66 -4.05 -2.96
N ASN A 99 15.53 -4.58 -2.49
CA ASN A 99 14.24 -3.88 -2.53
C ASN A 99 13.62 -3.86 -1.14
N THR A 100 12.89 -2.79 -0.86
CA THR A 100 12.11 -2.64 0.35
C THR A 100 10.64 -2.49 -0.03
N ALA A 101 9.78 -3.20 0.69
CA ALA A 101 8.34 -3.11 0.47
C ALA A 101 7.62 -3.12 1.82
N GLY A 102 6.36 -2.73 1.80
CA GLY A 102 5.53 -2.77 2.98
C GLY A 102 4.11 -3.19 2.64
N ILE A 103 3.53 -3.96 3.56
CA ILE A 103 2.13 -4.36 3.50
C ILE A 103 1.48 -3.77 4.74
N ARG A 104 0.38 -3.03 4.57
CA ARG A 104 -0.39 -2.47 5.69
C ARG A 104 -1.86 -2.73 5.45
N SER A 105 -2.52 -3.34 6.42
CA SER A 105 -3.91 -3.70 6.29
C SER A 105 -4.71 -3.14 7.46
N LEU A 106 -5.93 -2.67 7.20
CA LEU A 106 -6.77 -2.06 8.21
C LEU A 106 -8.25 -2.18 7.82
N ARG A 107 -9.11 -2.01 8.82
CA ARG A 107 -10.54 -1.89 8.59
C ARG A 107 -11.00 -0.53 9.09
N ALA A 108 -11.77 0.17 8.25
CA ALA A 108 -12.32 1.48 8.61
C ALA A 108 -13.66 1.64 7.91
N GLU A 109 -14.65 2.16 8.62
CA GLU A 109 -15.99 2.48 8.09
C GLU A 109 -16.62 1.32 7.31
N GLY A 110 -16.50 0.10 7.84
CA GLY A 110 -17.11 -1.08 7.23
C GLY A 110 -16.42 -1.60 5.98
N THR A 111 -15.18 -1.18 5.75
CA THR A 111 -14.41 -1.60 4.58
C THR A 111 -13.01 -1.99 5.03
N THR A 112 -12.44 -2.99 4.37
CA THR A 112 -11.07 -3.42 4.63
C THR A 112 -10.18 -2.92 3.51
N TYR A 113 -9.02 -2.38 3.87
CA TYR A 113 -8.05 -1.82 2.93
C TYR A 113 -6.71 -2.51 3.11
N THR A 114 -6.01 -2.73 1.99
CA THR A 114 -4.63 -3.19 2.02
C THR A 114 -3.78 -2.22 1.22
N ILE A 115 -2.78 -1.64 1.88
CA ILE A 115 -1.83 -0.73 1.27
C ILE A 115 -0.56 -1.52 1.01
N PHE A 116 -0.01 -1.39 -0.19
CA PHE A 116 1.24 -2.03 -0.57
C PHE A 116 2.13 -1.01 -1.25
N PHE A 117 3.40 -0.96 -0.87
CA PHE A 117 4.37 -0.09 -1.51
C PHE A 117 5.69 -0.81 -1.68
N GLN A 118 6.43 -0.44 -2.71
CA GLN A 118 7.67 -1.13 -3.04
C GLN A 118 8.60 -0.20 -3.82
N ALA A 119 9.86 -0.25 -3.48
CA ALA A 119 10.89 0.46 -4.22
C ALA A 119 12.22 -0.26 -4.07
N GLU A 120 13.09 -0.11 -5.08
CA GLU A 120 14.49 -0.50 -4.96
C GLU A 120 15.12 0.38 -3.87
N ASP A 121 16.07 -0.14 -3.11
CA ASP A 121 16.55 0.52 -1.88
C ASP A 121 17.11 1.91 -2.11
N HIS A 122 17.79 2.14 -3.21
CA HIS A 122 18.33 3.47 -3.52
C HIS A 122 17.19 4.47 -3.71
N GLU A 123 16.18 4.09 -4.48
CA GLU A 123 15.01 4.95 -4.68
C GLU A 123 14.20 5.08 -3.39
N TYR A 124 14.09 4.00 -2.62
CA TYR A 124 13.36 4.04 -1.35
C TYR A 124 13.94 5.08 -0.40
N GLY A 125 15.26 5.21 -0.39
CA GLY A 125 15.92 6.24 0.42
C GLY A 125 15.50 7.65 0.03
N GLU A 126 15.15 7.86 -1.25
CA GLU A 126 14.72 9.17 -1.74
C GLU A 126 13.23 9.42 -1.57
N ILE A 127 12.40 8.39 -1.73
CA ILE A 127 10.95 8.57 -1.80
C ILE A 127 10.16 7.89 -0.68
N GLY A 128 10.82 7.26 0.29
CA GLY A 128 10.11 6.57 1.37
C GLY A 128 9.15 7.47 2.14
N LEU A 129 9.54 8.73 2.32
CA LEU A 129 8.67 9.70 2.98
C LEU A 129 7.44 10.05 2.14
N VAL A 130 7.54 9.93 0.81
CA VAL A 130 6.39 10.15 -0.08
C VAL A 130 5.37 9.04 0.13
N PHE A 131 5.82 7.78 0.22
CA PHE A 131 4.94 6.66 0.54
C PHE A 131 4.21 6.89 1.86
N GLN A 132 4.94 7.34 2.87
CA GLN A 132 4.36 7.62 4.17
C GLN A 132 3.33 8.74 4.09
N ALA A 133 3.65 9.81 3.36
CA ALA A 133 2.73 10.93 3.18
C ALA A 133 1.45 10.51 2.47
N MET A 134 1.54 9.65 1.45
CA MET A 134 0.38 9.15 0.74
C MET A 134 -0.51 8.31 1.66
N THR A 135 0.11 7.45 2.47
CA THR A 135 -0.61 6.63 3.45
C THR A 135 -1.33 7.51 4.48
N VAL A 136 -0.65 8.51 5.01
CA VAL A 136 -1.25 9.44 5.97
C VAL A 136 -2.42 10.19 5.33
N SER A 137 -2.25 10.64 4.09
CA SER A 137 -3.30 11.35 3.35
C SER A 137 -4.56 10.49 3.22
N LEU A 138 -4.40 9.24 2.81
CA LEU A 138 -5.52 8.30 2.69
C LEU A 138 -6.23 8.11 4.03
N LEU A 139 -5.46 7.83 5.09
CA LEU A 139 -6.04 7.50 6.39
C LEU A 139 -6.73 8.68 7.05
N ARG A 140 -6.23 9.89 6.86
CA ARG A 140 -6.88 11.10 7.36
C ARG A 140 -8.26 11.29 6.73
N ASP A 141 -8.36 11.04 5.42
CA ASP A 141 -9.63 11.20 4.73
C ASP A 141 -10.62 10.10 5.10
N LEU A 142 -10.15 8.90 5.38
CA LEU A 142 -11.04 7.83 5.87
C LEU A 142 -11.68 8.22 7.20
N GLY A 143 -10.95 8.92 8.05
CA GLY A 143 -11.48 9.36 9.34
C GLY A 143 -12.53 10.47 9.23
N LYS A 144 -12.60 11.16 8.10
CA LYS A 144 -13.56 12.24 7.87
C LYS A 144 -14.83 11.79 7.17
N LYS A 145 -14.80 10.64 6.54
CA LYS A 145 -15.95 10.09 5.81
C LYS A 145 -16.85 9.32 6.76
N LYS A 146 -18.14 9.60 6.68
CA LYS A 146 -19.10 8.92 7.52
C LYS A 146 -20.22 8.33 6.69
#